data_e287e5dffe3a4c2e9d44e44c3acfb3a9
#
_entry.id   e287e5dffe3a4c2e9d44e44c3acfb3a9
#
_cell.length_a   1.000
_cell.length_b   1.000
_cell.length_c   1.000
_cell.angle_alpha   90.00
_cell.angle_beta   90.00
_cell.angle_gamma   90.00
#
_symmetry.space_group_name_H-M   'P 1'
#
loop_
_entity.id
_entity.type
_entity.pdbx_description
1 polymer ?
#
loop_
_entity_poly.entity_id
_entity_poly.type
_entity_poly.pdbx_seq_one_letter_code
_entity_poly.pdbx_strand_id
1 'polypeptide(L)'
;MFFNLRGFIKWAGLAILCIGLFACTSNKNAENVHYAKDDRQTLDIYTPQTNEDEKHPVLIYLHGGGWTSGDKSRAASKPALFTENGYVFVSVNYRLHPDVQYEEMADDAAKAVKWVMDHADEYQIDPSKINVMGHSAGGHLAALIAANPAYLNRVGLTPASLNSIVVLDGPLDMKRFIEAIPSYQKVFGSDEKVWTEASPLSYINNSKLPPAYLVTRWEDPAVYKFAEIVNKAKATDFVYRVNSLSHSDLNKMFGSPDAPAEAQNLTKAVMAFLEKENK
;
A
#
# COMPACT_ATOMS: atom_id res chain seq x y z
N MET A 1 7.02 -74.83 -57.18
CA MET A 1 7.66 -74.78 -55.89
C MET A 1 8.09 -73.31 -55.68
N PHE A 2 7.23 -72.53 -55.06
CA PHE A 2 7.41 -71.08 -54.92
C PHE A 2 7.56 -70.73 -53.47
N PHE A 3 8.72 -70.17 -53.13
CA PHE A 3 8.96 -69.59 -51.80
C PHE A 3 8.68 -68.11 -51.80
N ASN A 4 7.80 -67.69 -50.92
CA ASN A 4 7.36 -66.31 -50.77
C ASN A 4 8.04 -65.75 -49.51
N LEU A 5 8.99 -64.77 -49.68
CA LEU A 5 9.59 -64.04 -48.59
C LEU A 5 8.78 -62.79 -48.32
N ARG A 6 8.10 -62.73 -47.20
CA ARG A 6 7.47 -61.49 -46.67
C ARG A 6 8.47 -60.74 -45.80
N GLY A 7 8.87 -59.56 -46.23
CA GLY A 7 9.70 -58.66 -45.46
C GLY A 7 8.91 -58.01 -44.30
N PHE A 8 9.49 -58.08 -43.10
CA PHE A 8 8.99 -57.37 -41.93
C PHE A 8 9.57 -55.93 -41.90
N ILE A 9 8.73 -54.90 -42.13
CA ILE A 9 9.07 -53.52 -41.87
C ILE A 9 8.90 -53.25 -40.38
N LYS A 10 9.99 -53.00 -39.63
CA LYS A 10 9.97 -52.53 -38.27
C LYS A 10 9.70 -51.04 -38.26
N TRP A 11 8.57 -50.61 -37.74
CA TRP A 11 8.31 -49.23 -37.39
C TRP A 11 9.02 -48.93 -36.07
N ALA A 12 10.05 -48.08 -36.11
CA ALA A 12 10.62 -47.49 -34.91
C ALA A 12 9.79 -46.25 -34.55
N GLY A 13 8.93 -46.41 -33.54
CA GLY A 13 8.19 -45.29 -32.98
C GLY A 13 9.14 -44.34 -32.23
N LEU A 14 9.27 -43.12 -32.73
CA LEU A 14 9.98 -42.05 -32.06
C LEU A 14 9.04 -41.49 -30.95
N ALA A 15 9.27 -41.90 -29.72
CA ALA A 15 8.60 -41.31 -28.56
C ALA A 15 9.20 -39.91 -28.31
N ILE A 16 8.51 -38.85 -28.72
CA ILE A 16 8.81 -37.48 -28.31
C ILE A 16 8.46 -37.33 -26.85
N LEU A 17 9.46 -37.33 -25.99
CA LEU A 17 9.33 -37.02 -24.56
C LEU A 17 9.13 -35.49 -24.44
N CYS A 18 7.89 -35.01 -24.38
CA CYS A 18 7.60 -33.65 -24.01
C CYS A 18 7.94 -33.47 -22.53
N ILE A 19 9.15 -33.00 -22.22
CA ILE A 19 9.49 -32.50 -20.89
C ILE A 19 8.76 -31.16 -20.75
N GLY A 20 7.57 -31.22 -20.15
CA GLY A 20 6.90 -30.01 -19.68
C GLY A 20 7.77 -29.36 -18.61
N LEU A 21 8.36 -28.24 -18.90
CA LEU A 21 8.91 -27.35 -17.89
C LEU A 21 7.74 -26.86 -17.03
N PHE A 22 7.47 -27.56 -15.94
CA PHE A 22 6.65 -26.98 -14.86
C PHE A 22 7.46 -25.86 -14.25
N ALA A 23 7.16 -24.61 -14.63
CA ALA A 23 7.62 -23.44 -13.91
C ALA A 23 7.11 -23.61 -12.48
N CYS A 24 8.03 -23.72 -11.53
CA CYS A 24 7.71 -23.79 -10.11
C CYS A 24 7.22 -22.38 -9.70
N THR A 25 5.92 -22.15 -9.66
CA THR A 25 5.37 -20.93 -9.08
C THR A 25 5.50 -21.05 -7.57
N SER A 26 6.42 -20.32 -6.96
CA SER A 26 6.58 -20.26 -5.52
C SER A 26 5.84 -19.04 -4.97
N ASN A 27 4.88 -19.29 -4.08
CA ASN A 27 4.27 -18.23 -3.27
C ASN A 27 5.16 -18.00 -2.04
N LYS A 28 5.64 -16.76 -1.86
CA LYS A 28 6.53 -16.35 -0.75
C LYS A 28 5.79 -15.59 0.34
N ASN A 29 4.54 -15.95 0.63
CA ASN A 29 3.78 -15.30 1.71
C ASN A 29 4.49 -15.50 3.05
N ALA A 30 4.46 -14.46 3.88
CA ALA A 30 4.97 -14.51 5.25
C ALA A 30 4.07 -13.69 6.17
N GLU A 31 3.87 -14.19 7.38
CA GLU A 31 3.04 -13.54 8.38
C GLU A 31 3.84 -13.27 9.66
N ASN A 32 3.47 -12.22 10.37
CA ASN A 32 4.08 -11.80 11.63
C ASN A 32 5.60 -11.59 11.55
N VAL A 33 6.07 -11.09 10.40
CA VAL A 33 7.48 -10.76 10.19
C VAL A 33 7.83 -9.48 10.95
N HIS A 34 8.81 -9.54 11.84
CA HIS A 34 9.27 -8.38 12.59
C HIS A 34 10.14 -7.46 11.71
N TYR A 35 9.74 -6.20 11.55
CA TYR A 35 10.56 -5.17 10.91
C TYR A 35 11.36 -4.33 11.91
N ALA A 36 11.06 -4.45 13.23
CA ALA A 36 11.80 -3.85 14.32
C ALA A 36 11.59 -4.67 15.62
N LYS A 37 11.96 -4.10 16.78
CA LYS A 37 12.09 -4.86 18.04
C LYS A 37 10.81 -5.05 18.85
N ASP A 38 9.81 -4.17 18.65
CA ASP A 38 8.55 -4.21 19.39
C ASP A 38 7.60 -5.27 18.81
N ASP A 39 6.80 -5.88 19.68
CA ASP A 39 5.84 -6.94 19.26
C ASP A 39 4.80 -6.45 18.26
N ARG A 40 4.50 -5.15 18.26
CA ARG A 40 3.62 -4.55 17.26
C ARG A 40 4.33 -4.13 15.97
N GLN A 41 5.65 -4.12 15.94
CA GLN A 41 6.42 -3.78 14.75
C GLN A 41 6.55 -5.00 13.83
N THR A 42 5.40 -5.50 13.37
CA THR A 42 5.26 -6.67 12.50
C THR A 42 4.49 -6.34 11.23
N LEU A 43 4.71 -7.14 10.20
CA LEU A 43 4.00 -7.04 8.92
C LEU A 43 3.66 -8.43 8.37
N ASP A 44 2.65 -8.48 7.50
CA ASP A 44 2.31 -9.65 6.71
C ASP A 44 2.56 -9.34 5.24
N ILE A 45 3.11 -10.31 4.51
CA ILE A 45 3.48 -10.19 3.10
C ILE A 45 2.70 -11.19 2.29
N TYR A 46 2.13 -10.73 1.20
CA TYR A 46 1.40 -11.54 0.22
C TYR A 46 2.00 -11.29 -1.16
N THR A 47 2.45 -12.36 -1.80
CA THR A 47 3.10 -12.28 -3.12
C THR A 47 2.19 -12.79 -4.22
N PRO A 48 2.24 -12.22 -5.45
CA PRO A 48 1.53 -12.78 -6.59
C PRO A 48 2.10 -14.15 -6.95
N GLN A 49 1.29 -14.97 -7.62
CA GLN A 49 1.75 -16.25 -8.18
C GLN A 49 2.38 -15.99 -9.54
N THR A 50 3.70 -15.90 -9.57
CA THR A 50 4.44 -15.55 -10.79
C THR A 50 5.73 -16.38 -10.92
N ASN A 51 6.43 -16.20 -12.04
CA ASN A 51 7.73 -16.83 -12.28
C ASN A 51 8.82 -16.18 -11.40
N GLU A 52 9.83 -16.95 -11.02
CA GLU A 52 10.86 -16.54 -10.04
C GLU A 52 11.68 -15.29 -10.44
N ASP A 53 11.73 -14.93 -11.72
CA ASP A 53 12.55 -13.81 -12.22
C ASP A 53 11.78 -12.49 -12.38
N GLU A 54 10.48 -12.46 -12.09
CA GLU A 54 9.67 -11.27 -12.28
C GLU A 54 9.68 -10.39 -11.01
N LYS A 55 10.01 -9.09 -11.18
CA LYS A 55 9.93 -8.10 -10.11
C LYS A 55 8.58 -7.38 -10.15
N HIS A 56 7.98 -7.18 -8.98
CA HIS A 56 6.63 -6.64 -8.80
C HIS A 56 6.65 -5.28 -8.12
N PRO A 57 5.73 -4.37 -8.46
CA PRO A 57 5.45 -3.22 -7.60
C PRO A 57 4.95 -3.72 -6.25
N VAL A 58 5.23 -2.96 -5.19
CA VAL A 58 4.69 -3.26 -3.86
C VAL A 58 3.71 -2.21 -3.42
N LEU A 59 2.65 -2.65 -2.74
CA LEU A 59 1.77 -1.78 -1.97
C LEU A 59 1.89 -2.08 -0.48
N ILE A 60 2.40 -1.11 0.27
CA ILE A 60 2.50 -1.14 1.73
C ILE A 60 1.24 -0.48 2.31
N TYR A 61 0.50 -1.22 3.12
CA TYR A 61 -0.77 -0.77 3.68
C TYR A 61 -0.67 -0.50 5.18
N LEU A 62 -1.08 0.70 5.58
CA LEU A 62 -1.18 1.15 6.97
C LEU A 62 -2.65 1.17 7.41
N HIS A 63 -2.98 0.39 8.43
CA HIS A 63 -4.36 0.28 8.92
C HIS A 63 -4.87 1.54 9.62
N GLY A 64 -6.18 1.73 9.66
CA GLY A 64 -6.84 2.74 10.46
C GLY A 64 -7.06 2.30 11.91
N GLY A 65 -7.67 3.16 12.72
CA GLY A 65 -8.02 2.86 14.11
C GLY A 65 -7.81 4.03 15.07
N GLY A 66 -7.79 5.27 14.56
CA GLY A 66 -7.69 6.49 15.37
C GLY A 66 -6.42 6.54 16.20
N TRP A 67 -5.32 5.98 15.70
CA TRP A 67 -4.01 5.91 16.37
C TRP A 67 -4.00 5.13 17.70
N THR A 68 -5.14 4.59 18.15
CA THR A 68 -5.31 3.89 19.44
C THR A 68 -5.69 2.43 19.30
N SER A 69 -5.98 1.97 18.09
CA SER A 69 -6.41 0.61 17.78
C SER A 69 -6.13 0.26 16.33
N GLY A 70 -6.42 -0.97 15.97
CA GLY A 70 -6.22 -1.47 14.61
C GLY A 70 -5.23 -2.60 14.56
N ASP A 71 -5.21 -3.28 13.44
CA ASP A 71 -4.32 -4.42 13.21
C ASP A 71 -4.17 -4.69 11.71
N LYS A 72 -2.99 -5.21 11.30
CA LYS A 72 -2.67 -5.59 9.93
C LYS A 72 -3.62 -6.61 9.33
N SER A 73 -4.25 -7.45 10.17
CA SER A 73 -5.28 -8.42 9.74
C SER A 73 -6.56 -7.76 9.20
N ARG A 74 -6.76 -6.44 9.44
CA ARG A 74 -7.91 -5.69 8.95
C ARG A 74 -7.76 -5.19 7.50
N ALA A 75 -6.86 -5.77 6.74
CA ALA A 75 -6.64 -5.43 5.33
C ALA A 75 -7.83 -5.78 4.41
N ALA A 76 -8.80 -6.59 4.88
CA ALA A 76 -9.99 -7.02 4.14
C ALA A 76 -9.63 -7.71 2.80
N SER A 77 -10.24 -7.32 1.68
CA SER A 77 -10.00 -7.92 0.36
C SER A 77 -8.73 -7.44 -0.34
N LYS A 78 -7.97 -6.53 0.28
CA LYS A 78 -6.79 -5.92 -0.36
C LYS A 78 -5.68 -6.92 -0.70
N PRO A 79 -5.33 -7.92 0.17
CA PRO A 79 -4.30 -8.89 -0.18
C PRO A 79 -4.62 -9.61 -1.50
N ALA A 80 -5.85 -10.12 -1.66
CA ALA A 80 -6.28 -10.80 -2.88
C ALA A 80 -6.30 -9.84 -4.08
N LEU A 81 -6.94 -8.66 -3.93
CA LEU A 81 -6.98 -7.65 -4.99
C LEU A 81 -5.59 -7.34 -5.56
N PHE A 82 -4.63 -7.02 -4.67
CA PHE A 82 -3.33 -6.56 -5.11
C PHE A 82 -2.48 -7.69 -5.69
N THR A 83 -2.49 -8.88 -5.09
CA THR A 83 -1.74 -10.03 -5.61
C THR A 83 -2.27 -10.53 -6.95
N GLU A 84 -3.59 -10.53 -7.15
CA GLU A 84 -4.23 -10.86 -8.44
C GLU A 84 -3.89 -9.85 -9.54
N ASN A 85 -3.54 -8.62 -9.17
CA ASN A 85 -3.09 -7.58 -10.11
C ASN A 85 -1.56 -7.41 -10.15
N GLY A 86 -0.81 -8.41 -9.71
CA GLY A 86 0.64 -8.47 -9.86
C GLY A 86 1.43 -7.61 -8.88
N TYR A 87 0.86 -7.19 -7.75
CA TYR A 87 1.57 -6.46 -6.69
C TYR A 87 1.97 -7.41 -5.57
N VAL A 88 3.11 -7.19 -4.97
CA VAL A 88 3.35 -7.63 -3.60
C VAL A 88 2.53 -6.72 -2.68
N PHE A 89 1.74 -7.31 -1.79
CA PHE A 89 0.96 -6.57 -0.80
C PHE A 89 1.54 -6.79 0.59
N VAL A 90 1.81 -5.69 1.31
CA VAL A 90 2.37 -5.72 2.67
C VAL A 90 1.42 -5.01 3.62
N SER A 91 0.84 -5.73 4.58
CA SER A 91 0.02 -5.14 5.64
C SER A 91 0.83 -4.93 6.89
N VAL A 92 0.85 -3.70 7.42
CA VAL A 92 1.78 -3.28 8.48
C VAL A 92 1.03 -2.99 9.77
N ASN A 93 1.51 -3.57 10.87
CA ASN A 93 1.25 -3.11 12.23
C ASN A 93 2.27 -2.05 12.62
N TYR A 94 1.84 -1.07 13.38
CA TYR A 94 2.68 -0.06 14.02
C TYR A 94 2.24 0.11 15.48
N ARG A 95 3.11 0.63 16.34
CA ARG A 95 2.78 0.90 17.75
C ARG A 95 1.69 1.95 17.84
N LEU A 96 0.92 1.93 18.92
CA LEU A 96 -0.28 2.72 19.10
C LEU A 96 -0.23 3.56 20.37
N HIS A 97 -1.01 4.63 20.41
CA HIS A 97 -1.26 5.35 21.66
C HIS A 97 -2.06 4.46 22.63
N PRO A 98 -1.78 4.44 23.96
CA PRO A 98 -0.93 5.39 24.68
C PRO A 98 0.56 5.00 24.76
N ASP A 99 0.98 3.86 24.25
CA ASP A 99 2.35 3.36 24.40
C ASP A 99 3.37 4.25 23.69
N VAL A 100 2.95 4.90 22.58
CA VAL A 100 3.78 5.84 21.81
C VAL A 100 2.94 7.02 21.32
N GLN A 101 3.61 8.10 20.89
CA GLN A 101 2.98 9.25 20.24
C GLN A 101 2.95 9.08 18.72
N TYR A 102 2.31 10.02 18.00
CA TYR A 102 2.16 9.92 16.54
C TYR A 102 3.49 9.92 15.78
N GLU A 103 4.50 10.58 16.35
CA GLU A 103 5.85 10.65 15.77
C GLU A 103 6.49 9.26 15.68
N GLU A 104 6.40 8.48 16.77
CA GLU A 104 6.93 7.11 16.76
C GLU A 104 6.11 6.18 15.87
N MET A 105 4.80 6.43 15.69
CA MET A 105 3.99 5.68 14.73
C MET A 105 4.45 5.98 13.29
N ALA A 106 4.76 7.24 12.99
CA ALA A 106 5.30 7.62 11.69
C ALA A 106 6.72 7.05 11.47
N ASP A 107 7.56 7.03 12.51
CA ASP A 107 8.86 6.36 12.48
C ASP A 107 8.71 4.85 12.22
N ASP A 108 7.70 4.21 12.80
CA ASP A 108 7.42 2.79 12.55
C ASP A 108 6.98 2.54 11.10
N ALA A 109 6.13 3.40 10.56
CA ALA A 109 5.76 3.34 9.15
C ALA A 109 6.98 3.51 8.22
N ALA A 110 7.88 4.46 8.52
CA ALA A 110 9.12 4.65 7.76
C ALA A 110 10.07 3.44 7.86
N LYS A 111 10.20 2.83 9.06
CA LYS A 111 10.96 1.59 9.25
C LYS A 111 10.40 0.42 8.47
N ALA A 112 9.07 0.28 8.42
CA ALA A 112 8.42 -0.77 7.63
C ALA A 112 8.71 -0.58 6.13
N VAL A 113 8.64 0.64 5.60
CA VAL A 113 9.05 0.94 4.22
C VAL A 113 10.51 0.57 3.98
N LYS A 114 11.41 0.94 4.89
CA LYS A 114 12.84 0.60 4.78
C LYS A 114 13.05 -0.92 4.78
N TRP A 115 12.39 -1.61 5.68
CA TRP A 115 12.48 -3.08 5.76
C TRP A 115 12.04 -3.75 4.45
N VAL A 116 10.92 -3.30 3.86
CA VAL A 116 10.42 -3.82 2.57
C VAL A 116 11.45 -3.58 1.46
N MET A 117 12.07 -2.41 1.41
CA MET A 117 13.12 -2.12 0.43
C MET A 117 14.37 -2.99 0.63
N ASP A 118 14.78 -3.24 1.87
CA ASP A 118 15.96 -4.06 2.18
C ASP A 118 15.75 -5.55 1.84
N HIS A 119 14.49 -6.01 1.82
CA HIS A 119 14.13 -7.39 1.49
C HIS A 119 13.49 -7.51 0.09
N ALA A 120 13.68 -6.49 -0.77
CA ALA A 120 13.06 -6.44 -2.10
C ALA A 120 13.42 -7.66 -2.96
N ASP A 121 14.66 -8.12 -2.91
CA ASP A 121 15.10 -9.31 -3.67
C ASP A 121 14.45 -10.61 -3.17
N GLU A 122 14.29 -10.75 -1.85
CA GLU A 122 13.68 -11.90 -1.23
C GLU A 122 12.22 -12.11 -1.68
N TYR A 123 11.46 -11.00 -1.76
CA TYR A 123 10.03 -11.01 -2.11
C TYR A 123 9.75 -10.58 -3.55
N GLN A 124 10.77 -10.52 -4.41
CA GLN A 124 10.62 -10.15 -5.83
C GLN A 124 9.98 -8.77 -6.03
N ILE A 125 10.33 -7.81 -5.18
CA ILE A 125 9.87 -6.43 -5.25
C ILE A 125 10.78 -5.61 -6.17
N ASP A 126 10.17 -4.76 -7.00
CA ASP A 126 10.89 -3.68 -7.70
C ASP A 126 11.08 -2.49 -6.73
N PRO A 127 12.31 -2.21 -6.27
CA PRO A 127 12.56 -1.16 -5.29
C PRO A 127 12.32 0.25 -5.83
N SER A 128 12.10 0.42 -7.12
CA SER A 128 11.69 1.69 -7.73
C SER A 128 10.17 1.91 -7.71
N LYS A 129 9.39 0.89 -7.33
CA LYS A 129 7.92 0.90 -7.37
C LYS A 129 7.31 0.65 -5.99
N ILE A 130 7.76 1.43 -5.00
CA ILE A 130 7.26 1.37 -3.61
C ILE A 130 6.06 2.30 -3.47
N ASN A 131 4.87 1.75 -3.30
CA ASN A 131 3.64 2.49 -3.10
C ASN A 131 3.16 2.32 -1.66
N VAL A 132 2.67 3.41 -1.05
CA VAL A 132 2.13 3.37 0.33
C VAL A 132 0.66 3.77 0.31
N MET A 133 -0.18 2.96 0.90
CA MET A 133 -1.60 3.25 1.07
C MET A 133 -1.98 3.19 2.55
N GLY A 134 -2.86 4.07 2.98
CA GLY A 134 -3.39 3.98 4.33
C GLY A 134 -4.84 4.41 4.42
N HIS A 135 -5.54 3.88 5.42
CA HIS A 135 -6.91 4.25 5.74
C HIS A 135 -6.96 5.06 7.04
N SER A 136 -7.72 6.17 7.08
CA SER A 136 -7.94 6.93 8.33
C SER A 136 -6.61 7.35 8.98
N ALA A 137 -6.34 6.96 10.22
CA ALA A 137 -5.06 7.18 10.91
C ALA A 137 -3.85 6.66 10.09
N GLY A 138 -3.98 5.50 9.44
CA GLY A 138 -2.94 4.99 8.54
C GLY A 138 -2.77 5.85 7.28
N GLY A 139 -3.86 6.43 6.77
CA GLY A 139 -3.81 7.40 5.67
C GLY A 139 -3.08 8.69 6.05
N HIS A 140 -3.32 9.17 7.26
CA HIS A 140 -2.55 10.28 7.84
C HIS A 140 -1.05 9.93 7.91
N LEU A 141 -0.68 8.76 8.46
CA LEU A 141 0.72 8.34 8.57
C LEU A 141 1.38 8.20 7.19
N ALA A 142 0.69 7.61 6.21
CA ALA A 142 1.18 7.51 4.83
C ALA A 142 1.50 8.88 4.23
N ALA A 143 0.57 9.84 4.39
CA ALA A 143 0.78 11.20 3.93
C ALA A 143 1.88 11.93 4.70
N LEU A 144 1.98 11.71 6.02
CA LEU A 144 2.95 12.38 6.88
C LEU A 144 4.38 11.95 6.56
N ILE A 145 4.65 10.65 6.41
CA ILE A 145 6.00 10.16 6.05
C ILE A 145 6.42 10.58 4.63
N ALA A 146 5.45 10.71 3.71
CA ALA A 146 5.70 11.20 2.37
C ALA A 146 5.97 12.71 2.35
N ALA A 147 5.24 13.52 3.15
CA ALA A 147 5.33 14.97 3.14
C ALA A 147 6.46 15.52 4.01
N ASN A 148 6.68 14.95 5.20
CA ASN A 148 7.76 15.37 6.10
C ASN A 148 8.99 14.46 5.90
N PRO A 149 10.06 14.95 5.23
CA PRO A 149 11.22 14.13 4.91
C PRO A 149 11.98 13.62 6.14
N ALA A 150 11.75 14.20 7.32
CA ALA A 150 12.47 13.81 8.54
C ALA A 150 12.29 12.33 8.88
N TYR A 151 11.08 11.76 8.66
CA TYR A 151 10.81 10.36 8.99
C TYR A 151 11.59 9.39 8.09
N LEU A 152 11.50 9.56 6.78
CA LEU A 152 12.23 8.72 5.83
C LEU A 152 13.75 8.93 5.92
N ASN A 153 14.21 10.16 6.18
CA ASN A 153 15.64 10.45 6.35
C ASN A 153 16.26 9.71 7.55
N ARG A 154 15.52 9.51 8.65
CA ARG A 154 16.00 8.75 9.83
C ARG A 154 16.33 7.29 9.49
N VAL A 155 15.73 6.75 8.45
CA VAL A 155 15.99 5.37 7.98
C VAL A 155 16.81 5.32 6.68
N GLY A 156 17.41 6.46 6.28
CA GLY A 156 18.27 6.54 5.09
C GLY A 156 17.51 6.58 3.76
N LEU A 157 16.21 6.90 3.80
CA LEU A 157 15.36 7.08 2.64
C LEU A 157 14.98 8.55 2.46
N THR A 158 14.34 8.87 1.33
CA THR A 158 13.77 10.21 1.08
C THR A 158 12.34 10.07 0.55
N PRO A 159 11.54 11.11 0.51
CA PRO A 159 10.23 11.06 -0.15
C PRO A 159 10.28 10.53 -1.60
N ALA A 160 11.37 10.78 -2.32
CA ALA A 160 11.58 10.24 -3.67
C ALA A 160 11.84 8.72 -3.71
N SER A 161 12.03 8.07 -2.57
CA SER A 161 12.07 6.60 -2.47
C SER A 161 10.68 5.97 -2.56
N LEU A 162 9.63 6.77 -2.44
CA LEU A 162 8.24 6.34 -2.65
C LEU A 162 7.81 6.66 -4.08
N ASN A 163 7.22 5.67 -4.75
CA ASN A 163 6.69 5.85 -6.10
C ASN A 163 5.34 6.59 -6.09
N SER A 164 4.45 6.24 -5.15
CA SER A 164 3.16 6.94 -4.97
C SER A 164 2.58 6.72 -3.58
N ILE A 165 1.58 7.55 -3.22
CA ILE A 165 0.76 7.35 -2.02
C ILE A 165 -0.74 7.35 -2.35
N VAL A 166 -1.50 6.56 -1.57
CA VAL A 166 -2.97 6.55 -1.60
C VAL A 166 -3.51 6.80 -0.19
N VAL A 167 -4.32 7.83 -0.03
CA VAL A 167 -4.93 8.19 1.26
C VAL A 167 -6.42 7.92 1.21
N LEU A 168 -6.87 6.92 1.96
CA LEU A 168 -8.29 6.59 2.09
C LEU A 168 -8.86 7.29 3.34
N ASP A 169 -9.49 8.44 3.14
CA ASP A 169 -10.20 9.24 4.17
C ASP A 169 -9.35 9.52 5.43
N GLY A 170 -8.06 9.84 5.24
CA GLY A 170 -7.12 10.25 6.29
C GLY A 170 -7.00 11.76 6.38
N PRO A 171 -6.89 12.35 7.59
CA PRO A 171 -6.75 13.80 7.76
C PRO A 171 -5.38 14.28 7.28
N LEU A 172 -5.35 15.42 6.58
CA LEU A 172 -4.14 16.06 6.07
C LEU A 172 -3.84 17.39 6.77
N ASP A 173 -4.84 17.99 7.40
CA ASP A 173 -4.73 19.17 8.29
C ASP A 173 -5.21 18.74 9.69
N MET A 174 -4.25 18.44 10.57
CA MET A 174 -4.54 17.93 11.91
C MET A 174 -5.12 19.01 12.83
N LYS A 175 -4.76 20.28 12.63
CA LYS A 175 -5.37 21.36 13.41
C LYS A 175 -6.87 21.40 13.15
N ARG A 176 -7.27 21.52 11.89
CA ARG A 176 -8.69 21.53 11.51
C ARG A 176 -9.42 20.25 11.93
N PHE A 177 -8.76 19.09 11.80
CA PHE A 177 -9.34 17.80 12.19
C PHE A 177 -9.61 17.71 13.71
N ILE A 178 -8.65 18.12 14.53
CA ILE A 178 -8.77 18.06 15.99
C ILE A 178 -9.76 19.13 16.51
N GLU A 179 -9.79 20.32 15.92
CA GLU A 179 -10.81 21.34 16.22
C GLU A 179 -12.22 20.83 15.93
N ALA A 180 -12.42 20.07 14.84
CA ALA A 180 -13.70 19.47 14.49
C ALA A 180 -14.06 18.26 15.38
N ILE A 181 -13.04 17.52 15.86
CA ILE A 181 -13.23 16.31 16.69
C ILE A 181 -12.27 16.36 17.89
N PRO A 182 -12.60 17.15 18.94
CA PRO A 182 -11.70 17.41 20.08
C PRO A 182 -11.30 16.18 20.88
N SER A 183 -12.02 15.06 20.74
CA SER A 183 -11.66 13.80 21.41
C SER A 183 -10.28 13.26 20.99
N TYR A 184 -9.73 13.70 19.85
CA TYR A 184 -8.38 13.32 19.41
C TYR A 184 -7.26 14.09 20.11
N GLN A 185 -7.57 15.11 20.94
CA GLN A 185 -6.59 15.71 21.84
C GLN A 185 -5.97 14.68 22.80
N LYS A 186 -6.66 13.57 23.08
CA LYS A 186 -6.09 12.45 23.85
C LYS A 186 -4.83 11.85 23.20
N VAL A 187 -4.71 11.92 21.87
CA VAL A 187 -3.56 11.37 21.11
C VAL A 187 -2.53 12.45 20.79
N PHE A 188 -2.98 13.68 20.46
CA PHE A 188 -2.11 14.75 19.96
C PHE A 188 -1.87 15.87 20.99
N GLY A 189 -2.43 15.73 22.21
CA GLY A 189 -2.39 16.79 23.20
C GLY A 189 -3.25 18.00 22.83
N SER A 190 -3.08 19.10 23.58
CA SER A 190 -3.82 20.36 23.39
C SER A 190 -2.98 21.47 22.75
N ASP A 191 -1.70 21.22 22.45
CA ASP A 191 -0.82 22.20 21.83
C ASP A 191 -1.03 22.24 20.31
N GLU A 192 -1.51 23.37 19.82
CA GLU A 192 -1.72 23.58 18.38
C GLU A 192 -0.44 23.49 17.53
N LYS A 193 0.73 23.70 18.16
CA LYS A 193 2.02 23.52 17.49
C LYS A 193 2.20 22.04 17.12
N VAL A 194 1.88 21.12 18.03
CA VAL A 194 1.92 19.68 17.77
C VAL A 194 0.95 19.31 16.64
N TRP A 195 -0.26 19.90 16.61
CA TRP A 195 -1.22 19.64 15.52
C TRP A 195 -0.71 20.11 14.17
N THR A 196 -0.01 21.27 14.15
CA THR A 196 0.62 21.80 12.94
C THR A 196 1.76 20.90 12.46
N GLU A 197 2.61 20.43 13.38
CA GLU A 197 3.71 19.51 13.10
C GLU A 197 3.22 18.12 12.67
N ALA A 198 2.07 17.67 13.18
CA ALA A 198 1.42 16.43 12.75
C ALA A 198 0.69 16.56 11.39
N SER A 199 0.50 17.76 10.85
CA SER A 199 -0.24 17.97 9.61
C SER A 199 0.62 17.72 8.38
N PRO A 200 0.32 16.69 7.54
CA PRO A 200 1.00 16.51 6.24
C PRO A 200 0.98 17.76 5.38
N LEU A 201 -0.11 18.53 5.43
CA LEU A 201 -0.28 19.78 4.69
C LEU A 201 0.78 20.84 5.02
N SER A 202 1.39 20.79 6.21
CA SER A 202 2.44 21.74 6.62
C SER A 202 3.75 21.59 5.84
N TYR A 203 3.96 20.47 5.16
CA TYR A 203 5.23 20.11 4.52
C TYR A 203 5.21 20.09 2.99
N ILE A 204 4.06 20.33 2.36
CA ILE A 204 3.89 20.16 0.91
C ILE A 204 4.76 21.07 0.04
N ASN A 205 5.30 22.16 0.60
CA ASN A 205 6.15 23.10 -0.14
C ASN A 205 7.65 22.78 -0.05
N ASN A 206 8.03 21.78 0.75
CA ASN A 206 9.43 21.59 1.20
C ASN A 206 10.16 20.44 0.50
N SER A 207 9.50 19.64 -0.35
CA SER A 207 10.14 18.46 -0.94
C SER A 207 9.51 18.04 -2.27
N LYS A 208 10.24 17.20 -3.02
CA LYS A 208 9.64 16.43 -4.12
C LYS A 208 8.80 15.32 -3.51
N LEU A 209 7.50 15.56 -3.43
CA LEU A 209 6.56 14.57 -2.94
C LEU A 209 6.24 13.53 -4.02
N PRO A 210 6.02 12.25 -3.66
CA PRO A 210 5.51 11.27 -4.60
C PRO A 210 4.08 11.65 -5.04
N PRO A 211 3.65 11.28 -6.26
CA PRO A 211 2.26 11.42 -6.67
C PRO A 211 1.28 10.86 -5.63
N ALA A 212 0.14 11.53 -5.45
CA ALA A 212 -0.83 11.17 -4.41
C ALA A 212 -2.24 11.03 -4.98
N TYR A 213 -2.93 9.93 -4.64
CA TYR A 213 -4.36 9.77 -4.87
C TYR A 213 -5.12 9.83 -3.55
N LEU A 214 -6.08 10.74 -3.46
CA LEU A 214 -6.75 11.05 -2.21
C LEU A 214 -8.23 10.69 -2.30
N VAL A 215 -8.73 10.05 -1.27
CA VAL A 215 -10.14 9.68 -1.15
C VAL A 215 -10.72 10.40 0.05
N THR A 216 -11.83 11.09 -0.13
CA THR A 216 -12.51 11.85 0.93
C THR A 216 -14.01 11.68 0.87
N ARG A 217 -14.66 11.65 2.03
CA ARG A 217 -16.12 11.69 2.17
C ARG A 217 -16.66 13.12 2.27
N TRP A 218 -15.78 14.07 2.48
CA TRP A 218 -16.13 15.47 2.72
C TRP A 218 -15.51 16.37 1.66
N GLU A 219 -16.11 17.52 1.48
CA GLU A 219 -15.48 18.59 0.71
C GLU A 219 -14.44 19.30 1.61
N ASP A 220 -13.26 18.67 1.72
CA ASP A 220 -12.19 19.17 2.57
C ASP A 220 -11.15 19.97 1.74
N PRO A 221 -11.07 21.30 1.91
CA PRO A 221 -10.09 22.12 1.20
C PRO A 221 -8.64 21.68 1.36
N ALA A 222 -8.30 21.05 2.50
CA ALA A 222 -6.94 20.53 2.74
C ALA A 222 -6.60 19.40 1.77
N VAL A 223 -7.56 18.50 1.51
CA VAL A 223 -7.41 17.38 0.58
C VAL A 223 -7.18 17.88 -0.84
N TYR A 224 -8.01 18.82 -1.31
CA TYR A 224 -7.87 19.37 -2.66
C TYR A 224 -6.57 20.15 -2.82
N LYS A 225 -6.21 20.98 -1.84
CA LYS A 225 -4.94 21.74 -1.85
C LYS A 225 -3.72 20.80 -1.86
N PHE A 226 -3.75 19.75 -1.08
CA PHE A 226 -2.68 18.75 -1.06
C PHE A 226 -2.54 18.07 -2.42
N ALA A 227 -3.65 17.60 -3.00
CA ALA A 227 -3.66 16.95 -4.30
C ALA A 227 -3.10 17.84 -5.42
N GLU A 228 -3.53 19.10 -5.47
CA GLU A 228 -3.10 20.07 -6.49
C GLU A 228 -1.59 20.33 -6.43
N ILE A 229 -1.07 20.58 -5.23
CA ILE A 229 0.36 20.91 -5.05
C ILE A 229 1.25 19.70 -5.31
N VAL A 230 0.88 18.53 -4.78
CA VAL A 230 1.68 17.31 -4.88
C VAL A 230 1.72 16.80 -6.32
N ASN A 231 0.60 16.77 -6.99
CA ASN A 231 0.52 16.24 -8.36
C ASN A 231 0.81 17.30 -9.43
N LYS A 232 0.92 18.59 -9.07
CA LYS A 232 1.09 19.72 -10.00
C LYS A 232 0.04 19.71 -11.13
N ALA A 233 -1.17 19.32 -10.80
CA ALA A 233 -2.29 19.14 -11.71
C ALA A 233 -3.61 19.51 -11.01
N LYS A 234 -4.73 19.51 -11.75
CA LYS A 234 -6.04 19.77 -11.14
C LYS A 234 -6.34 18.74 -10.05
N ALA A 235 -6.71 19.22 -8.87
CA ALA A 235 -7.04 18.35 -7.74
C ALA A 235 -8.10 17.30 -8.08
N THR A 236 -9.09 17.63 -8.89
CA THR A 236 -10.18 16.73 -9.30
C THR A 236 -9.71 15.47 -10.02
N ASP A 237 -8.51 15.48 -10.62
CA ASP A 237 -7.96 14.33 -11.32
C ASP A 237 -7.35 13.29 -10.34
N PHE A 238 -7.13 13.71 -9.08
CA PHE A 238 -6.46 12.92 -8.04
C PHE A 238 -7.24 12.84 -6.74
N VAL A 239 -8.47 13.36 -6.71
CA VAL A 239 -9.36 13.28 -5.54
C VAL A 239 -10.63 12.53 -5.92
N TYR A 240 -10.88 11.42 -5.25
CA TYR A 240 -12.14 10.69 -5.34
C TYR A 240 -13.04 11.07 -4.16
N ARG A 241 -14.15 11.76 -4.46
CA ARG A 241 -15.15 12.06 -3.45
C ARG A 241 -16.17 10.93 -3.36
N VAL A 242 -16.30 10.39 -2.17
CA VAL A 242 -17.26 9.33 -1.86
C VAL A 242 -18.55 9.94 -1.32
N ASN A 243 -19.69 9.44 -1.79
CA ASN A 243 -21.01 9.97 -1.43
C ASN A 243 -21.83 9.04 -0.55
N SER A 244 -21.71 7.73 -0.70
CA SER A 244 -22.57 6.75 -0.04
C SER A 244 -21.84 5.80 0.92
N LEU A 245 -20.52 5.67 0.84
CA LEU A 245 -19.76 4.78 1.73
C LEU A 245 -19.46 5.46 3.05
N SER A 246 -19.65 4.75 4.14
CA SER A 246 -19.19 5.20 5.45
C SER A 246 -17.66 5.15 5.57
N HIS A 247 -17.12 5.80 6.62
CA HIS A 247 -15.67 5.74 6.91
C HIS A 247 -15.13 4.31 7.01
N SER A 248 -15.87 3.43 7.67
CA SER A 248 -15.46 2.02 7.80
C SER A 248 -15.64 1.23 6.52
N ASP A 249 -16.64 1.56 5.69
CA ASP A 249 -16.91 0.86 4.44
C ASP A 249 -15.82 1.13 3.41
N LEU A 250 -15.23 2.32 3.41
CA LEU A 250 -14.05 2.63 2.60
C LEU A 250 -12.92 1.61 2.78
N ASN A 251 -12.71 1.13 4.00
CA ASN A 251 -11.72 0.08 4.22
C ASN A 251 -12.25 -1.32 3.90
N LYS A 252 -13.47 -1.64 4.35
CA LYS A 252 -14.03 -2.99 4.26
C LYS A 252 -14.40 -3.39 2.83
N MET A 253 -14.94 -2.43 2.06
CA MET A 253 -15.49 -2.68 0.72
C MET A 253 -14.44 -2.49 -0.39
N PHE A 254 -13.31 -1.83 -0.09
CA PHE A 254 -12.24 -1.64 -1.09
C PHE A 254 -11.67 -2.99 -1.53
N GLY A 255 -11.74 -3.25 -2.85
CA GLY A 255 -11.26 -4.49 -3.44
C GLY A 255 -12.20 -5.69 -3.28
N SER A 256 -13.36 -5.54 -2.62
CA SER A 256 -14.32 -6.62 -2.53
C SER A 256 -15.09 -6.79 -3.84
N PRO A 257 -15.20 -8.02 -4.39
CA PRO A 257 -15.96 -8.27 -5.60
C PRO A 257 -17.47 -8.00 -5.43
N ASP A 258 -17.99 -8.19 -4.22
CA ASP A 258 -19.41 -8.00 -3.88
C ASP A 258 -19.71 -6.58 -3.38
N ALA A 259 -18.76 -5.64 -3.50
CA ALA A 259 -18.93 -4.28 -3.03
C ALA A 259 -19.98 -3.50 -3.85
N PRO A 260 -20.64 -2.50 -3.24
CA PRO A 260 -21.49 -1.55 -3.98
C PRO A 260 -20.73 -0.87 -5.13
N ALA A 261 -21.47 -0.41 -6.15
CA ALA A 261 -20.91 0.19 -7.36
C ALA A 261 -19.91 1.34 -7.06
N GLU A 262 -20.19 2.17 -6.06
CA GLU A 262 -19.28 3.26 -5.67
C GLU A 262 -17.93 2.73 -5.16
N ALA A 263 -17.92 1.68 -4.35
CA ALA A 263 -16.67 1.07 -3.87
C ALA A 263 -15.90 0.35 -4.99
N GLN A 264 -16.61 -0.28 -5.92
CA GLN A 264 -16.00 -0.85 -7.12
C GLN A 264 -15.37 0.24 -8.02
N ASN A 265 -16.06 1.37 -8.22
CA ASN A 265 -15.55 2.49 -8.99
C ASN A 265 -14.34 3.15 -8.31
N LEU A 266 -14.39 3.31 -6.99
CA LEU A 266 -13.25 3.77 -6.19
C LEU A 266 -12.05 2.83 -6.36
N THR A 267 -12.26 1.52 -6.21
CA THR A 267 -11.19 0.52 -6.40
C THR A 267 -10.57 0.63 -7.79
N LYS A 268 -11.39 0.71 -8.85
CA LYS A 268 -10.91 0.90 -10.24
C LYS A 268 -10.10 2.18 -10.41
N ALA A 269 -10.54 3.30 -9.82
CA ALA A 269 -9.86 4.58 -9.91
C ALA A 269 -8.47 4.55 -9.23
N VAL A 270 -8.40 3.95 -8.04
CA VAL A 270 -7.12 3.78 -7.33
C VAL A 270 -6.18 2.84 -8.09
N MET A 271 -6.68 1.71 -8.60
CA MET A 271 -5.87 0.77 -9.38
C MET A 271 -5.35 1.42 -10.67
N ALA A 272 -6.17 2.20 -11.38
CA ALA A 272 -5.74 2.93 -12.57
C ALA A 272 -4.66 3.97 -12.28
N PHE A 273 -4.75 4.68 -11.14
CA PHE A 273 -3.71 5.59 -10.68
C PHE A 273 -2.40 4.83 -10.41
N LEU A 274 -2.44 3.77 -9.61
CA LEU A 274 -1.26 2.97 -9.27
C LEU A 274 -0.61 2.34 -10.51
N GLU A 275 -1.41 1.83 -11.44
CA GLU A 275 -0.92 1.28 -12.71
C GLU A 275 -0.20 2.33 -13.56
N LYS A 276 -0.72 3.56 -13.59
CA LYS A 276 -0.11 4.68 -14.30
C LYS A 276 1.24 5.06 -13.68
N GLU A 277 1.31 5.16 -12.36
CA GLU A 277 2.54 5.58 -11.66
C GLU A 277 3.61 4.46 -11.62
N ASN A 278 3.25 3.20 -11.84
CA ASN A 278 4.18 2.06 -11.90
C ASN A 278 4.71 1.76 -13.32
N LYS A 279 4.36 2.56 -14.32
CA LYS A 279 4.92 2.42 -15.69
C LYS A 279 6.30 3.03 -15.76
#